data_43d84bac92baf9cb993bc134dbd4e895
#
_entry.id   43d84bac92baf9cb993bc134dbd4e895
#
_cell.length_a   1.000
_cell.length_b   1.000
_cell.length_c   1.000
_cell.angle_alpha   90.00
_cell.angle_beta   90.00
_cell.angle_gamma   90.00
#
_symmetry.space_group_name_H-M   'P 1'
#
loop_
_entity.id
_entity.type
_entity.pdbx_description
1 polymer ?
#
loop_
_entity_poly.entity_id
_entity_poly.type
_entity_poly.pdbx_seq_one_letter_code
_entity_poly.pdbx_strand_id
1 'polypeptide(L)'
;PEYDMVEVEDYEKDSFILNSDVLLHAIKFRRSIRDYKDCKIEPEKIEKLIQAGRYTATAKNNQSSHFILVQQELSTLKELVWDHIDALTQIPATELPKELIPFASFNRHRKEDPSDDFLFRNAPAVLYITSDWELDAGLAAQNIEHMAIAQGLGALYNGYLQRISDQNENLKKWLGIEGEHIKACMLLGYPNIT
;
A
#
# COMPACT_ATOMS: atom_id res chain seq x y z
N PRO A 1 -0.14 4.56 -24.80
CA PRO A 1 0.89 4.27 -23.79
C PRO A 1 2.20 3.95 -24.48
N GLU A 2 3.29 4.53 -23.99
CA GLU A 2 4.63 4.09 -24.39
C GLU A 2 4.94 2.82 -23.61
N TYR A 3 5.16 1.72 -24.32
CA TYR A 3 5.63 0.48 -23.70
C TYR A 3 7.15 0.54 -23.59
N ASP A 4 7.67 0.20 -22.41
CA ASP A 4 9.11 -0.03 -22.26
C ASP A 4 9.44 -1.35 -22.98
N MET A 5 10.18 -1.27 -24.07
CA MET A 5 10.55 -2.44 -24.88
C MET A 5 11.46 -3.41 -24.12
N VAL A 6 12.07 -2.99 -23.01
CA VAL A 6 12.87 -3.85 -22.13
C VAL A 6 11.97 -4.81 -21.32
N GLU A 7 10.71 -4.47 -21.10
CA GLU A 7 9.73 -5.31 -20.40
C GLU A 7 8.97 -6.27 -21.35
N VAL A 8 9.23 -6.23 -22.66
CA VAL A 8 8.58 -7.12 -23.63
C VAL A 8 9.18 -8.51 -23.56
N GLU A 9 8.33 -9.48 -23.30
CA GLU A 9 8.69 -10.92 -23.24
C GLU A 9 8.07 -11.66 -24.42
N ASP A 10 8.79 -12.67 -24.96
CA ASP A 10 8.22 -13.59 -25.93
C ASP A 10 7.25 -14.56 -25.25
N TYR A 11 6.05 -14.68 -25.79
CA TYR A 11 5.03 -15.57 -25.23
C TYR A 11 5.21 -17.01 -25.70
N GLU A 12 5.61 -17.88 -24.77
CA GLU A 12 5.65 -19.33 -24.97
C GLU A 12 4.62 -20.01 -24.05
N LYS A 13 3.54 -20.53 -24.63
CA LYS A 13 2.40 -21.07 -23.89
C LYS A 13 2.80 -22.07 -22.78
N ASP A 14 3.72 -22.98 -23.08
CA ASP A 14 4.09 -24.06 -22.15
C ASP A 14 5.01 -23.57 -21.02
N SER A 15 5.70 -22.46 -21.21
CA SER A 15 6.58 -21.84 -20.22
C SER A 15 5.84 -21.00 -19.19
N PHE A 16 4.58 -20.57 -19.51
CA PHE A 16 3.79 -19.67 -18.69
C PHE A 16 2.56 -20.34 -18.06
N ILE A 17 2.52 -21.67 -17.99
CA ILE A 17 1.45 -22.38 -17.30
C ILE A 17 1.60 -22.22 -15.80
N LEU A 18 0.66 -21.46 -15.21
CA LEU A 18 0.58 -21.31 -13.77
C LEU A 18 0.01 -22.57 -13.13
N ASN A 19 0.74 -23.19 -12.21
CA ASN A 19 0.27 -24.36 -11.49
C ASN A 19 -0.89 -23.96 -10.53
N SER A 20 -2.08 -24.55 -10.76
CA SER A 20 -3.30 -24.22 -10.03
C SER A 20 -3.20 -24.51 -8.53
N ASP A 21 -2.52 -25.61 -8.15
CA ASP A 21 -2.42 -26.00 -6.74
C ASP A 21 -1.46 -25.09 -5.98
N VAL A 22 -0.38 -24.66 -6.63
CA VAL A 22 0.57 -23.69 -6.06
C VAL A 22 -0.11 -22.33 -5.86
N LEU A 23 -0.85 -21.86 -6.87
CA LEU A 23 -1.60 -20.59 -6.75
C LEU A 23 -2.67 -20.68 -5.66
N LEU A 24 -3.45 -21.76 -5.64
CA LEU A 24 -4.49 -21.96 -4.61
C LEU A 24 -3.89 -22.04 -3.21
N HIS A 25 -2.73 -22.69 -3.05
CA HIS A 25 -1.98 -22.73 -1.79
C HIS A 25 -1.57 -21.32 -1.35
N ALA A 26 -0.99 -20.52 -2.23
CA ALA A 26 -0.60 -19.14 -1.94
C ALA A 26 -1.81 -18.31 -1.47
N ILE A 27 -2.95 -18.41 -2.16
CA ILE A 27 -4.17 -17.72 -1.80
C ILE A 27 -4.69 -18.16 -0.41
N LYS A 28 -4.73 -19.46 -0.14
CA LYS A 28 -5.25 -20.02 1.13
C LYS A 28 -4.37 -19.69 2.33
N PHE A 29 -3.06 -19.65 2.16
CA PHE A 29 -2.10 -19.46 3.23
C PHE A 29 -1.60 -18.02 3.37
N ARG A 30 -2.03 -17.12 2.49
CA ARG A 30 -1.83 -15.68 2.65
C ARG A 30 -2.29 -15.21 4.03
N ARG A 31 -1.51 -14.37 4.67
CA ARG A 31 -1.85 -13.72 5.95
C ARG A 31 -1.54 -12.23 5.87
N SER A 32 -2.34 -11.45 6.57
CA SER A 32 -2.03 -10.04 6.83
C SER A 32 -0.85 -9.95 7.79
N ILE A 33 0.28 -9.49 7.31
CA ILE A 33 1.49 -9.35 8.12
C ILE A 33 1.46 -8.03 8.88
N ARG A 34 1.72 -8.09 10.19
CA ARG A 34 1.68 -6.93 11.11
C ARG A 34 2.95 -6.78 11.94
N ASP A 35 3.96 -7.56 11.61
CA ASP A 35 5.27 -7.54 12.25
C ASP A 35 6.32 -7.78 11.15
N TYR A 36 7.22 -6.83 10.98
CA TYR A 36 8.17 -6.80 9.89
C TYR A 36 9.61 -6.73 10.42
N LYS A 37 10.52 -7.32 9.66
CA LYS A 37 11.96 -7.14 9.89
C LYS A 37 12.37 -5.71 9.58
N ASP A 38 13.28 -5.16 10.36
CA ASP A 38 13.89 -3.87 10.11
C ASP A 38 14.95 -3.98 8.99
N CYS A 39 14.45 -4.16 7.76
CA CYS A 39 15.30 -4.18 6.56
C CYS A 39 14.50 -3.67 5.36
N LYS A 40 15.20 -2.97 4.48
CA LYS A 40 14.61 -2.45 3.24
C LYS A 40 14.31 -3.58 2.26
N ILE A 41 13.32 -3.33 1.41
CA ILE A 41 13.04 -4.16 0.24
C ILE A 41 14.02 -3.76 -0.87
N GLU A 42 14.59 -4.74 -1.55
CA GLU A 42 15.54 -4.53 -2.63
C GLU A 42 14.85 -3.87 -3.85
N PRO A 43 15.56 -2.98 -4.59
CA PRO A 43 14.98 -2.27 -5.74
C PRO A 43 14.36 -3.21 -6.78
N GLU A 44 15.01 -4.34 -7.08
CA GLU A 44 14.55 -5.32 -8.07
C GLU A 44 13.25 -5.99 -7.66
N LYS A 45 13.01 -6.15 -6.35
CA LYS A 45 11.75 -6.67 -5.83
C LYS A 45 10.65 -5.62 -5.91
N ILE A 46 10.98 -4.37 -5.58
CA ILE A 46 10.04 -3.25 -5.70
C ILE A 46 9.59 -3.11 -7.15
N GLU A 47 10.51 -3.16 -8.10
CA GLU A 47 10.19 -3.08 -9.52
C GLU A 47 9.19 -4.15 -9.95
N LYS A 48 9.39 -5.41 -9.56
CA LYS A 48 8.44 -6.50 -9.84
C LYS A 48 7.07 -6.28 -9.19
N LEU A 49 7.02 -5.71 -7.98
CA LEU A 49 5.74 -5.35 -7.36
C LEU A 49 4.99 -4.30 -8.20
N ILE A 50 5.69 -3.27 -8.64
CA ILE A 50 5.10 -2.20 -9.45
C ILE A 50 4.67 -2.73 -10.83
N GLN A 51 5.49 -3.57 -11.47
CA GLN A 51 5.12 -4.24 -12.73
C GLN A 51 3.85 -5.07 -12.56
N ALA A 52 3.73 -5.88 -11.50
CA ALA A 52 2.52 -6.67 -11.24
C ALA A 52 1.26 -5.79 -11.12
N GLY A 53 1.38 -4.60 -10.52
CA GLY A 53 0.31 -3.60 -10.49
C GLY A 53 0.01 -3.00 -11.87
N ARG A 54 1.04 -2.59 -12.61
CA ARG A 54 0.93 -1.94 -13.92
C ARG A 54 0.29 -2.85 -14.99
N TYR A 55 0.60 -4.14 -14.97
CA TYR A 55 0.04 -5.12 -15.91
C TYR A 55 -1.33 -5.66 -15.49
N THR A 56 -1.94 -5.10 -14.45
CA THR A 56 -3.31 -5.42 -14.06
C THR A 56 -4.31 -4.88 -15.09
N ALA A 57 -5.29 -5.69 -15.44
CA ALA A 57 -6.37 -5.27 -16.32
C ALA A 57 -7.16 -4.12 -15.67
N THR A 58 -7.48 -3.10 -16.47
CA THR A 58 -8.27 -1.94 -16.06
C THR A 58 -9.49 -1.77 -16.95
N ALA A 59 -10.52 -1.10 -16.44
CA ALA A 59 -11.72 -0.79 -17.21
C ALA A 59 -11.36 -0.07 -18.52
N LYS A 60 -11.76 -0.63 -19.66
CA LYS A 60 -11.44 -0.10 -21.02
C LYS A 60 -9.93 0.11 -21.28
N ASN A 61 -9.07 -0.60 -20.57
CA ASN A 61 -7.62 -0.40 -20.62
C ASN A 61 -7.20 1.06 -20.31
N ASN A 62 -7.88 1.69 -19.36
CA ASN A 62 -7.68 3.11 -19.04
C ASN A 62 -6.33 3.36 -18.36
N GLN A 63 -5.79 2.36 -17.62
CA GLN A 63 -4.49 2.43 -16.96
C GLN A 63 -4.34 3.66 -16.04
N SER A 64 -5.42 4.06 -15.36
CA SER A 64 -5.46 5.24 -14.49
C SER A 64 -4.86 5.01 -13.09
N SER A 65 -4.33 3.83 -12.82
CA SER A 65 -3.74 3.54 -11.52
C SER A 65 -2.30 4.03 -11.44
N HIS A 66 -1.99 4.84 -10.40
CA HIS A 66 -0.63 5.22 -10.07
C HIS A 66 -0.18 4.53 -8.78
N PHE A 67 1.11 4.21 -8.72
CA PHE A 67 1.72 3.47 -7.62
C PHE A 67 2.82 4.31 -6.99
N ILE A 68 2.66 4.66 -5.72
CA ILE A 68 3.59 5.48 -4.97
C ILE A 68 4.14 4.66 -3.81
N LEU A 69 5.38 4.20 -3.92
CA LEU A 69 6.04 3.45 -2.85
C LEU A 69 6.99 4.35 -2.08
N VAL A 70 6.77 4.48 -0.78
CA VAL A 70 7.59 5.24 0.14
C VAL A 70 8.38 4.28 1.01
N GLN A 71 9.72 4.30 0.90
CA GLN A 71 10.63 3.51 1.71
C GLN A 71 11.78 4.38 2.28
N GLN A 72 12.27 5.35 1.52
CA GLN A 72 13.42 6.16 1.93
C GLN A 72 13.03 7.24 2.94
N GLU A 73 11.85 7.85 2.76
CA GLU A 73 11.38 9.01 3.51
C GLU A 73 10.19 8.66 4.42
N LEU A 74 10.22 7.46 5.03
CA LEU A 74 9.16 7.00 5.93
C LEU A 74 8.95 7.89 7.15
N SER A 75 10.00 8.52 7.67
CA SER A 75 9.91 9.48 8.78
C SER A 75 9.04 10.67 8.39
N THR A 76 9.31 11.28 7.23
CA THR A 76 8.54 12.41 6.70
C THR A 76 7.08 12.01 6.44
N LEU A 77 6.86 10.82 5.85
CA LEU A 77 5.51 10.28 5.67
C LEU A 77 4.76 10.18 7.00
N LYS A 78 5.39 9.60 8.02
CA LYS A 78 4.79 9.43 9.36
C LYS A 78 4.49 10.79 10.00
N GLU A 79 5.39 11.75 9.91
CA GLU A 79 5.18 13.10 10.41
C GLU A 79 3.96 13.76 9.76
N LEU A 80 3.88 13.78 8.44
CA LEU A 80 2.74 14.36 7.70
C LEU A 80 1.40 13.71 8.08
N VAL A 81 1.38 12.38 8.26
CA VAL A 81 0.17 11.67 8.67
C VAL A 81 -0.23 12.02 10.10
N TRP A 82 0.73 12.02 11.04
CA TRP A 82 0.45 12.29 12.44
C TRP A 82 0.12 13.75 12.70
N ASP A 83 0.72 14.70 12.00
CA ASP A 83 0.38 16.12 12.08
C ASP A 83 -1.08 16.36 11.63
N HIS A 84 -1.51 15.68 10.58
CA HIS A 84 -2.90 15.73 10.14
C HIS A 84 -3.86 15.14 11.17
N ILE A 85 -3.52 13.98 11.77
CA ILE A 85 -4.31 13.37 12.85
C ILE A 85 -4.36 14.31 14.07
N ASP A 86 -3.25 14.92 14.45
CA ASP A 86 -3.20 15.89 15.54
C ASP A 86 -4.14 17.07 15.28
N ALA A 87 -4.13 17.63 14.07
CA ALA A 87 -5.04 18.70 13.67
C ALA A 87 -6.52 18.29 13.76
N LEU A 88 -6.86 17.09 13.30
CA LEU A 88 -8.22 16.54 13.38
C LEU A 88 -8.69 16.37 14.83
N THR A 89 -7.81 16.04 15.76
CA THR A 89 -8.18 15.86 17.18
C THR A 89 -8.46 17.17 17.93
N GLN A 90 -8.17 18.32 17.31
CA GLN A 90 -8.61 19.63 17.84
C GLN A 90 -10.09 19.92 17.52
N ILE A 91 -10.70 19.19 16.58
CA ILE A 91 -12.10 19.32 16.21
C ILE A 91 -12.94 18.48 17.19
N PRO A 92 -14.05 19.02 17.74
CA PRO A 92 -14.94 18.24 18.60
C PRO A 92 -15.43 16.96 17.90
N ALA A 93 -15.44 15.83 18.61
CA ALA A 93 -15.85 14.54 18.04
C ALA A 93 -17.27 14.55 17.45
N THR A 94 -18.13 15.46 17.91
CA THR A 94 -19.49 15.66 17.37
C THR A 94 -19.52 16.28 15.98
N GLU A 95 -18.43 16.93 15.57
CA GLU A 95 -18.29 17.59 14.28
C GLU A 95 -17.45 16.76 13.29
N LEU A 96 -16.77 15.72 13.78
CA LEU A 96 -15.97 14.83 12.93
C LEU A 96 -16.88 13.82 12.20
N PRO A 97 -16.57 13.52 10.92
CA PRO A 97 -17.14 12.37 10.25
C PRO A 97 -16.89 11.08 11.04
N LYS A 98 -17.88 10.18 11.07
CA LYS A 98 -17.81 8.93 11.87
C LYS A 98 -16.59 8.11 11.57
N GLU A 99 -16.14 8.13 10.32
CA GLU A 99 -14.98 7.43 9.82
C GLU A 99 -13.65 7.92 10.41
N LEU A 100 -13.63 9.17 10.91
CA LEU A 100 -12.44 9.81 11.48
C LEU A 100 -12.39 9.74 13.02
N ILE A 101 -13.50 9.40 13.68
CA ILE A 101 -13.54 9.27 15.14
C ILE A 101 -12.45 8.34 15.71
N PRO A 102 -12.13 7.17 15.10
CA PRO A 102 -11.09 6.30 15.61
C PRO A 102 -9.71 6.96 15.72
N PHE A 103 -9.42 7.97 14.90
CA PHE A 103 -8.11 8.64 14.91
C PHE A 103 -7.85 9.43 16.18
N ALA A 104 -8.88 9.89 16.89
CA ALA A 104 -8.72 10.50 18.20
C ALA A 104 -8.14 9.49 19.22
N SER A 105 -8.61 8.23 19.18
CA SER A 105 -8.05 7.17 20.03
C SER A 105 -6.62 6.80 19.60
N PHE A 106 -6.34 6.78 18.31
CA PHE A 106 -5.01 6.51 17.77
C PHE A 106 -4.00 7.57 18.19
N ASN A 107 -4.39 8.83 18.14
CA ASN A 107 -3.54 9.94 18.57
C ASN A 107 -3.22 9.88 20.07
N ARG A 108 -4.23 9.55 20.89
CA ARG A 108 -4.02 9.37 22.32
C ARG A 108 -3.05 8.21 22.59
N HIS A 109 -3.27 7.05 21.97
CA HIS A 109 -2.41 5.89 22.10
C HIS A 109 -0.94 6.20 21.75
N ARG A 110 -0.72 6.88 20.61
CA ARG A 110 0.61 7.32 20.21
C ARG A 110 1.29 8.22 21.26
N LYS A 111 0.52 9.10 21.90
CA LYS A 111 1.06 10.01 22.93
C LYS A 111 1.38 9.26 24.24
N GLU A 112 0.62 8.22 24.57
CA GLU A 112 0.83 7.36 25.74
C GLU A 112 2.00 6.39 25.52
N ASP A 113 2.11 5.81 24.33
CA ASP A 113 3.20 4.91 23.93
C ASP A 113 3.76 5.26 22.54
N PRO A 114 4.71 6.19 22.45
CA PRO A 114 5.32 6.58 21.17
C PRO A 114 6.14 5.45 20.51
N SER A 115 6.46 4.38 21.25
CA SER A 115 7.24 3.25 20.73
C SER A 115 6.37 2.24 19.96
N ASP A 116 5.05 2.23 20.20
CA ASP A 116 4.11 1.39 19.45
C ASP A 116 3.69 2.04 18.13
N ASP A 117 4.35 1.66 17.05
CA ASP A 117 4.04 2.10 15.70
C ASP A 117 2.83 1.36 15.10
N PHE A 118 1.73 1.29 15.87
CA PHE A 118 0.57 0.45 15.52
C PHE A 118 -0.08 0.81 14.18
N LEU A 119 -0.01 2.06 13.73
CA LEU A 119 -0.59 2.49 12.45
C LEU A 119 0.27 2.03 11.26
N PHE A 120 1.58 2.10 11.37
CA PHE A 120 2.52 1.70 10.33
C PHE A 120 3.17 0.33 10.56
N ARG A 121 2.99 -0.27 11.76
CA ARG A 121 3.48 -1.61 12.10
C ARG A 121 4.99 -1.81 11.91
N ASN A 122 5.77 -0.75 12.02
CA ASN A 122 7.20 -0.74 11.70
C ASN A 122 7.53 -1.30 10.31
N ALA A 123 6.58 -1.21 9.37
CA ALA A 123 6.80 -1.66 8.01
C ALA A 123 7.86 -0.79 7.32
N PRO A 124 8.82 -1.41 6.61
CA PRO A 124 9.89 -0.68 5.93
C PRO A 124 9.42 0.06 4.66
N ALA A 125 8.22 -0.25 4.16
CA ALA A 125 7.66 0.40 3.00
C ALA A 125 6.14 0.55 3.09
N VAL A 126 5.64 1.68 2.56
CA VAL A 126 4.23 1.97 2.38
C VAL A 126 3.98 2.18 0.89
N LEU A 127 3.01 1.47 0.35
CA LEU A 127 2.56 1.62 -1.04
C LEU A 127 1.16 2.24 -1.04
N TYR A 128 1.02 3.36 -1.72
CA TYR A 128 -0.27 3.96 -2.06
C TYR A 128 -0.63 3.65 -3.51
N ILE A 129 -1.91 3.41 -3.75
CA ILE A 129 -2.45 3.22 -5.10
C ILE A 129 -3.58 4.22 -5.28
N THR A 130 -3.44 5.10 -6.26
CA THR A 130 -4.51 5.96 -6.74
C THR A 130 -5.13 5.36 -7.99
N SER A 131 -6.39 5.65 -8.26
CA SER A 131 -7.08 5.24 -9.49
C SER A 131 -8.40 5.97 -9.63
N ASP A 132 -8.90 6.09 -10.85
CA ASP A 132 -10.27 6.55 -11.11
C ASP A 132 -11.32 5.57 -10.58
N TRP A 133 -10.97 4.27 -10.53
CA TRP A 133 -11.88 3.19 -10.16
C TRP A 133 -11.36 2.36 -8.99
N GLU A 134 -12.20 2.16 -8.00
CA GLU A 134 -11.84 1.35 -6.82
C GLU A 134 -11.54 -0.10 -7.18
N LEU A 135 -12.26 -0.66 -8.18
CA LEU A 135 -12.05 -2.02 -8.65
C LEU A 135 -10.65 -2.19 -9.25
N ASP A 136 -10.23 -1.24 -10.10
CA ASP A 136 -8.90 -1.30 -10.75
C ASP A 136 -7.79 -1.23 -9.72
N ALA A 137 -7.89 -0.33 -8.73
CA ALA A 137 -6.95 -0.26 -7.62
C ALA A 137 -6.94 -1.54 -6.78
N GLY A 138 -8.11 -2.14 -6.53
CA GLY A 138 -8.23 -3.39 -5.76
C GLY A 138 -7.59 -4.57 -6.49
N LEU A 139 -7.80 -4.69 -7.80
CA LEU A 139 -7.18 -5.74 -8.63
C LEU A 139 -5.65 -5.57 -8.68
N ALA A 140 -5.18 -4.34 -8.85
CA ALA A 140 -3.75 -4.05 -8.85
C ALA A 140 -3.11 -4.38 -7.49
N ALA A 141 -3.74 -3.98 -6.39
CA ALA A 141 -3.28 -4.30 -5.04
C ALA A 141 -3.21 -5.82 -4.80
N GLN A 142 -4.18 -6.59 -5.32
CA GLN A 142 -4.17 -8.05 -5.20
C GLN A 142 -3.03 -8.68 -5.99
N ASN A 143 -2.74 -8.21 -7.21
CA ASN A 143 -1.62 -8.70 -7.99
C ASN A 143 -0.27 -8.38 -7.32
N ILE A 144 -0.15 -7.18 -6.74
CA ILE A 144 1.02 -6.78 -5.94
C ILE A 144 1.18 -7.68 -4.71
N GLU A 145 0.09 -8.01 -4.00
CA GLU A 145 0.14 -8.95 -2.86
C GLU A 145 0.63 -10.34 -3.29
N HIS A 146 0.14 -10.88 -4.40
CA HIS A 146 0.61 -12.15 -4.93
C HIS A 146 2.10 -12.12 -5.30
N MET A 147 2.53 -11.02 -5.94
CA MET A 147 3.94 -10.84 -6.27
C MET A 147 4.80 -10.69 -5.00
N ALA A 148 4.30 -10.00 -3.97
CA ALA A 148 4.98 -9.90 -2.68
C ALA A 148 5.20 -11.30 -2.07
N ILE A 149 4.16 -12.13 -2.02
CA ILE A 149 4.25 -13.51 -1.52
C ILE A 149 5.27 -14.32 -2.31
N ALA A 150 5.24 -14.24 -3.65
CA ALA A 150 6.17 -14.95 -4.51
C ALA A 150 7.63 -14.54 -4.27
N GLN A 151 7.88 -13.34 -3.76
CA GLN A 151 9.19 -12.81 -3.41
C GLN A 151 9.57 -12.98 -1.92
N GLY A 152 8.73 -13.69 -1.12
CA GLY A 152 8.95 -13.86 0.31
C GLY A 152 8.67 -12.60 1.15
N LEU A 153 7.95 -11.64 0.59
CA LEU A 153 7.49 -10.44 1.28
C LEU A 153 6.10 -10.67 1.89
N GLY A 154 5.79 -9.90 2.92
CA GLY A 154 4.47 -9.83 3.51
C GLY A 154 3.77 -8.52 3.19
N ALA A 155 2.45 -8.56 3.16
CA ALA A 155 1.62 -7.40 2.91
C ALA A 155 0.53 -7.25 3.98
N LEU A 156 0.13 -6.00 4.23
CA LEU A 156 -1.06 -5.64 5.01
C LEU A 156 -1.82 -4.54 4.29
N TYR A 157 -3.07 -4.80 3.91
CA TYR A 157 -3.99 -3.73 3.50
C TYR A 157 -4.32 -2.87 4.71
N ASN A 158 -3.98 -1.58 4.66
CA ASN A 158 -4.16 -0.65 5.76
C ASN A 158 -5.22 0.40 5.44
N GLY A 159 -6.49 0.07 5.74
CA GLY A 159 -7.63 0.96 5.47
C GLY A 159 -7.67 2.21 6.34
N TYR A 160 -7.06 2.18 7.54
CA TYR A 160 -6.97 3.39 8.36
C TYR A 160 -5.96 4.37 7.74
N LEU A 161 -4.78 3.88 7.39
CA LEU A 161 -3.76 4.72 6.76
C LEU A 161 -4.23 5.24 5.40
N GLN A 162 -4.90 4.40 4.58
CA GLN A 162 -5.51 4.82 3.32
C GLN A 162 -6.47 6.00 3.55
N ARG A 163 -7.41 5.88 4.48
CA ARG A 163 -8.45 6.88 4.73
C ARG A 163 -7.89 8.20 5.20
N ILE A 164 -6.97 8.19 6.16
CA ILE A 164 -6.40 9.43 6.69
C ILE A 164 -5.48 10.10 5.67
N SER A 165 -4.79 9.32 4.85
CA SER A 165 -3.91 9.82 3.80
C SER A 165 -4.69 10.44 2.64
N ASP A 166 -5.82 9.85 2.26
CA ASP A 166 -6.67 10.38 1.18
C ASP A 166 -7.27 11.76 1.50
N GLN A 167 -7.45 12.07 2.78
CA GLN A 167 -7.97 13.36 3.24
C GLN A 167 -6.87 14.39 3.56
N ASN A 168 -5.61 14.01 3.46
CA ASN A 168 -4.47 14.86 3.82
C ASN A 168 -3.88 15.53 2.58
N GLU A 169 -4.30 16.75 2.29
CA GLU A 169 -3.84 17.49 1.11
C GLU A 169 -2.34 17.81 1.16
N ASN A 170 -1.76 18.02 2.35
CA ASN A 170 -0.32 18.23 2.48
C ASN A 170 0.46 16.97 2.12
N LEU A 171 -0.04 15.81 2.54
CA LEU A 171 0.54 14.52 2.17
C LEU A 171 0.41 14.26 0.66
N LYS A 172 -0.77 14.47 0.09
CA LYS A 172 -1.00 14.30 -1.36
C LYS A 172 -0.10 15.20 -2.19
N LYS A 173 0.11 16.45 -1.76
CA LYS A 173 1.06 17.35 -2.38
C LYS A 173 2.49 16.84 -2.29
N TRP A 174 2.90 16.35 -1.13
CA TRP A 174 4.23 15.80 -0.94
C TRP A 174 4.46 14.54 -1.79
N LEU A 175 3.43 13.69 -1.95
CA LEU A 175 3.46 12.50 -2.81
C LEU A 175 3.35 12.83 -4.32
N GLY A 176 3.03 14.06 -4.71
CA GLY A 176 2.82 14.47 -6.10
C GLY A 176 1.52 13.95 -6.73
N ILE A 177 0.49 13.74 -5.92
CA ILE A 177 -0.83 13.19 -6.33
C ILE A 177 -1.98 14.15 -5.99
N GLU A 178 -1.74 15.46 -6.12
CA GLU A 178 -2.79 16.45 -5.88
C GLU A 178 -3.98 16.24 -6.81
N GLY A 179 -5.18 16.25 -6.23
CA GLY A 179 -6.42 16.01 -6.96
C GLY A 179 -6.75 14.53 -7.24
N GLU A 180 -5.87 13.61 -6.92
CA GLU A 180 -6.14 12.17 -7.01
C GLU A 180 -6.72 11.63 -5.70
N HIS A 181 -7.34 10.44 -5.78
CA HIS A 181 -7.84 9.71 -4.62
C HIS A 181 -7.05 8.44 -4.37
N ILE A 182 -6.53 8.31 -3.15
CA ILE A 182 -5.88 7.08 -2.69
C ILE A 182 -6.96 6.01 -2.47
N LYS A 183 -6.98 4.99 -3.29
CA LYS A 183 -7.97 3.89 -3.25
C LYS A 183 -7.49 2.69 -2.46
N ALA A 184 -6.17 2.46 -2.40
CA ALA A 184 -5.59 1.42 -1.57
C ALA A 184 -4.30 1.89 -0.91
N CYS A 185 -4.00 1.33 0.27
CA CYS A 185 -2.74 1.50 0.97
C CYS A 185 -2.28 0.13 1.48
N MET A 186 -1.03 -0.21 1.22
CA MET A 186 -0.42 -1.46 1.65
C MET A 186 0.86 -1.18 2.42
N LEU A 187 1.03 -1.86 3.54
CA LEU A 187 2.32 -1.97 4.23
C LEU A 187 3.04 -3.19 3.68
N LEU A 188 4.30 -3.04 3.35
CA LEU A 188 5.12 -4.08 2.70
C LEU A 188 6.46 -4.25 3.42
N GLY A 189 6.96 -5.48 3.48
CA GLY A 189 8.24 -5.80 4.08
C GLY A 189 8.44 -7.29 4.30
N TYR A 190 9.59 -7.68 4.81
CA TYR A 190 9.84 -9.06 5.18
C TYR A 190 9.12 -9.41 6.49
N PRO A 191 8.32 -10.50 6.54
CA PRO A 191 7.70 -10.93 7.78
C PRO A 191 8.74 -11.25 8.85
N ASN A 192 8.51 -10.81 10.08
CA ASN A 192 9.37 -11.17 11.20
C ASN A 192 9.05 -12.57 11.72
N ILE A 193 7.78 -12.99 11.59
CA ILE A 193 7.30 -14.33 11.95
C ILE A 193 6.75 -14.98 10.67
N THR A 194 7.21 -16.18 10.38
CA THR A 194 6.72 -17.02 9.27
C THR A 194 5.73 -18.09 9.77
#